data_13cf4165b06772deac2e407838a3bfb0
#
_entry.id   13cf4165b06772deac2e407838a3bfb0
#
_cell.length_a   1.000
_cell.length_b   1.000
_cell.length_c   1.000
_cell.angle_alpha   90.00
_cell.angle_beta   90.00
_cell.angle_gamma   90.00
#
_symmetry.space_group_name_H-M   'P 1'
#
loop_
_entity.id
_entity.type
_entity.pdbx_description
1 polymer ?
#
loop_
_entity_poly.entity_id
_entity_poly.type
_entity_poly.pdbx_seq_one_letter_code
_entity_poly.pdbx_strand_id
1 'polypeptide(L)'
;MKETFIHNLKIIFPAIIAIIVGSLLWDKIQFEYHNPNEIVGYYSIFKHSALNDNFRYIFFVSLPLFTYLLSFIFFNKLDLKSLKEILILDKNNAFKENVSIIFLFYFLFILIIFFISQDFNTHVIDLFHEGQALSGALNFKLENELWKSSFVVTSLFVDILNANIAWDLFNSKSLSAYRYFIKILNLISALSIFIFIFKFVNGASLNKNLKTLFFIILGYFVFSLINNNAFSYRDLPLFIFFIVVYEIFNQKKINFLDCFILGILPILSLLWSLD
;
A
#
# COMPACT_ATOMS: atom_id res chain seq x y z
N MET A 1 34.55 -2.26 -2.52
CA MET A 1 33.35 -2.96 -2.02
C MET A 1 33.13 -2.78 -0.51
N LYS A 2 34.11 -3.06 0.35
CA LYS A 2 34.02 -2.93 1.83
C LYS A 2 33.81 -1.47 2.28
N GLU A 3 34.49 -0.51 1.69
CA GLU A 3 34.37 0.92 2.03
C GLU A 3 33.01 1.50 1.63
N THR A 4 32.50 1.13 0.47
CA THR A 4 31.17 1.58 0.00
C THR A 4 30.05 1.02 0.90
N PHE A 5 30.21 -0.22 1.36
CA PHE A 5 29.27 -0.84 2.28
C PHE A 5 29.25 -0.10 3.63
N ILE A 6 30.43 0.17 4.20
CA ILE A 6 30.55 0.89 5.47
C ILE A 6 29.99 2.32 5.35
N HIS A 7 30.23 2.99 4.22
CA HIS A 7 29.68 4.32 3.97
C HIS A 7 28.15 4.32 3.94
N ASN A 8 27.54 3.41 3.19
CA ASN A 8 26.09 3.27 3.14
C ASN A 8 25.48 2.89 4.50
N LEU A 9 26.17 2.06 5.26
CA LEU A 9 25.74 1.69 6.60
C LEU A 9 25.70 2.91 7.54
N LYS A 10 26.68 3.81 7.47
CA LYS A 10 26.69 5.06 8.26
C LYS A 10 25.50 5.95 7.96
N ILE A 11 25.00 5.95 6.71
CA ILE A 11 23.86 6.76 6.31
C ILE A 11 22.55 6.13 6.82
N ILE A 12 22.41 4.81 6.72
CA ILE A 12 21.16 4.10 7.04
C ILE A 12 21.01 3.86 8.55
N PHE A 13 22.10 3.63 9.26
CA PHE A 13 22.07 3.25 10.66
C PHE A 13 21.34 4.25 11.58
N PRO A 14 21.52 5.59 11.46
CA PRO A 14 20.77 6.54 12.24
C PRO A 14 19.26 6.47 12.01
N ALA A 15 18.82 6.19 10.78
CA ALA A 15 17.39 6.01 10.48
C ALA A 15 16.82 4.74 11.14
N ILE A 16 17.59 3.66 11.19
CA ILE A 16 17.20 2.44 11.91
C ILE A 16 17.06 2.71 13.40
N ILE A 17 18.02 3.44 13.99
CA ILE A 17 17.93 3.85 15.40
C ILE A 17 16.68 4.71 15.62
N ALA A 18 16.37 5.63 14.72
CA ALA A 18 15.21 6.48 14.82
C ALA A 18 13.89 5.67 14.76
N ILE A 19 13.80 4.62 13.95
CA ILE A 19 12.67 3.68 13.94
C ILE A 19 12.52 2.97 15.29
N ILE A 20 13.64 2.47 15.83
CA ILE A 20 13.63 1.80 17.15
C ILE A 20 13.16 2.78 18.24
N VAL A 21 13.71 3.99 18.25
CA VAL A 21 13.31 5.04 19.21
C VAL A 21 11.83 5.40 19.04
N GLY A 22 11.36 5.58 17.81
CA GLY A 22 9.95 5.86 17.51
C GLY A 22 9.03 4.74 18.03
N SER A 23 9.44 3.49 17.84
CA SER A 23 8.69 2.32 18.35
C SER A 23 8.64 2.27 19.87
N LEU A 24 9.74 2.56 20.55
CA LEU A 24 9.82 2.58 22.01
C LEU A 24 9.03 3.75 22.63
N LEU A 25 8.90 4.85 21.90
CA LEU A 25 8.13 6.02 22.33
C LEU A 25 6.64 5.93 22.00
N TRP A 26 6.23 5.00 21.16
CA TRP A 26 4.86 4.89 20.66
C TRP A 26 3.81 4.90 21.77
N ASP A 27 3.98 4.03 22.76
CA ASP A 27 3.04 3.94 23.89
C ASP A 27 3.22 5.03 24.96
N LYS A 28 4.35 5.76 24.90
CA LYS A 28 4.63 6.86 25.84
C LYS A 28 4.08 8.20 25.37
N ILE A 29 3.73 8.33 24.10
CA ILE A 29 3.07 9.52 23.56
C ILE A 29 1.59 9.42 23.94
N GLN A 30 1.23 10.06 25.06
CA GLN A 30 -0.13 10.09 25.59
C GLN A 30 -0.44 11.52 25.98
N PHE A 31 -1.24 12.20 25.17
CA PHE A 31 -1.82 13.49 25.50
C PHE A 31 -3.25 13.28 25.95
N GLU A 32 -3.70 14.06 26.90
CA GLU A 32 -5.11 14.05 27.25
C GLU A 32 -5.95 14.46 26.03
N TYR A 33 -6.81 13.56 25.62
CA TYR A 33 -7.74 13.80 24.53
C TYR A 33 -9.16 13.65 25.03
N HIS A 34 -9.89 14.74 24.99
CA HIS A 34 -11.32 14.74 25.28
C HIS A 34 -12.06 14.63 23.95
N ASN A 35 -12.86 13.57 23.77
CA ASN A 35 -13.75 13.45 22.62
C ASN A 35 -15.08 14.14 22.99
N PRO A 36 -15.29 15.43 22.64
CA PRO A 36 -16.42 16.22 23.15
C PRO A 36 -17.76 15.75 22.59
N ASN A 37 -17.75 14.93 21.55
CA ASN A 37 -18.97 14.59 20.82
C ASN A 37 -19.41 13.15 21.01
N GLU A 38 -18.62 12.30 21.67
CA GLU A 38 -18.90 10.86 21.86
C GLU A 38 -19.41 10.13 20.59
N ILE A 39 -19.04 10.67 19.41
CA ILE A 39 -19.74 10.42 18.13
C ILE A 39 -19.45 9.03 17.60
N VAL A 40 -18.37 8.40 18.03
CA VAL A 40 -17.93 7.16 17.38
C VAL A 40 -17.80 6.06 18.41
N GLY A 41 -18.58 5.04 18.23
CA GLY A 41 -18.76 3.84 19.01
C GLY A 41 -17.74 3.47 20.10
N TYR A 42 -18.03 2.47 20.85
CA TYR A 42 -17.30 2.02 22.04
C TYR A 42 -15.76 1.99 21.91
N TYR A 43 -15.24 1.63 20.75
CA TYR A 43 -13.79 1.54 20.53
C TYR A 43 -13.10 2.92 20.49
N SER A 44 -13.76 3.89 19.90
CA SER A 44 -13.22 5.26 19.73
C SER A 44 -13.27 6.04 21.03
N ILE A 45 -14.27 5.83 21.88
CA ILE A 45 -14.41 6.53 23.16
C ILE A 45 -13.23 6.23 24.09
N PHE A 46 -12.79 4.96 24.11
CA PHE A 46 -11.81 4.51 25.11
C PHE A 46 -10.37 4.37 24.57
N LYS A 47 -10.18 4.25 23.28
CA LYS A 47 -8.86 3.91 22.72
C LYS A 47 -8.38 4.83 21.61
N HIS A 48 -9.26 5.55 20.94
CA HIS A 48 -8.88 6.41 19.83
C HIS A 48 -8.57 7.82 20.31
N SER A 49 -7.38 8.30 20.04
CA SER A 49 -7.00 9.69 20.19
C SER A 49 -6.34 10.15 18.90
N ALA A 50 -7.08 10.89 18.08
CA ALA A 50 -6.57 11.42 16.81
C ALA A 50 -5.31 12.27 17.03
N LEU A 51 -5.24 13.01 18.15
CA LEU A 51 -4.06 13.81 18.50
C LEU A 51 -2.85 12.89 18.75
N ASN A 52 -3.01 11.89 19.61
CA ASN A 52 -1.94 10.94 19.94
C ASN A 52 -1.47 10.20 18.70
N ASP A 53 -2.39 9.71 17.88
CA ASP A 53 -2.08 8.93 16.69
C ASP A 53 -1.37 9.77 15.63
N ASN A 54 -1.77 11.03 15.44
CA ASN A 54 -1.06 11.95 14.55
C ASN A 54 0.36 12.22 15.04
N PHE A 55 0.57 12.47 16.32
CA PHE A 55 1.92 12.66 16.87
C PHE A 55 2.77 11.40 16.78
N ARG A 56 2.22 10.24 17.11
CA ARG A 56 2.88 8.94 16.96
C ARG A 56 3.30 8.70 15.51
N TYR A 57 2.39 8.95 14.58
CA TYR A 57 2.65 8.78 13.15
C TYR A 57 3.75 9.73 12.66
N ILE A 58 3.69 11.02 13.03
CA ILE A 58 4.72 12.01 12.69
C ILE A 58 6.08 11.54 13.22
N PHE A 59 6.17 11.11 14.48
CA PHE A 59 7.42 10.62 15.04
C PHE A 59 7.93 9.38 14.35
N PHE A 60 7.06 8.40 14.11
CA PHE A 60 7.45 7.13 13.51
C PHE A 60 7.87 7.25 12.05
N VAL A 61 7.25 8.16 11.28
CA VAL A 61 7.55 8.34 9.85
C VAL A 61 8.56 9.46 9.63
N SER A 62 8.36 10.62 10.25
CA SER A 62 9.17 11.80 9.95
C SER A 62 10.56 11.75 10.58
N LEU A 63 10.69 11.20 11.77
CA LEU A 63 11.97 11.12 12.45
C LEU A 63 13.00 10.23 11.70
N PRO A 64 12.66 9.01 11.26
CA PRO A 64 13.57 8.20 10.46
C PRO A 64 13.92 8.84 9.11
N LEU A 65 12.95 9.44 8.45
CA LEU A 65 13.19 10.14 7.18
C LEU A 65 14.14 11.33 7.36
N PHE A 66 13.90 12.13 8.37
CA PHE A 66 14.73 13.30 8.68
C PHE A 66 16.16 12.90 9.06
N THR A 67 16.30 11.89 9.91
CA THR A 67 17.64 11.38 10.30
C THR A 67 18.38 10.76 9.12
N TYR A 68 17.68 10.07 8.23
CA TYR A 68 18.25 9.56 6.98
C TYR A 68 18.75 10.69 6.09
N LEU A 69 17.93 11.71 5.83
CA LEU A 69 18.29 12.85 5.00
C LEU A 69 19.47 13.64 5.58
N LEU A 70 19.48 13.90 6.89
CA LEU A 70 20.60 14.56 7.55
C LEU A 70 21.88 13.75 7.44
N SER A 71 21.80 12.44 7.68
CA SER A 71 22.96 11.55 7.58
C SER A 71 23.47 11.49 6.14
N PHE A 72 22.58 11.43 5.18
CA PHE A 72 22.91 11.43 3.74
C PHE A 72 23.65 12.72 3.34
N ILE A 73 23.15 13.89 3.74
CA ILE A 73 23.79 15.20 3.47
C ILE A 73 25.16 15.27 4.17
N PHE A 74 25.22 14.89 5.44
CA PHE A 74 26.43 14.99 6.25
C PHE A 74 27.55 14.06 5.73
N PHE A 75 27.25 12.80 5.49
CA PHE A 75 28.26 11.82 5.08
C PHE A 75 28.68 11.95 3.61
N ASN A 76 27.83 12.48 2.75
CA ASN A 76 28.19 12.73 1.35
C ASN A 76 28.77 14.13 1.12
N LYS A 77 28.85 14.99 2.15
CA LYS A 77 29.31 16.40 2.01
C LYS A 77 28.61 17.13 0.87
N LEU A 78 27.30 16.88 0.73
CA LEU A 78 26.51 17.41 -0.38
C LEU A 78 26.16 18.88 -0.13
N ASP A 79 26.42 19.70 -1.11
CA ASP A 79 25.79 21.00 -1.23
C ASP A 79 24.40 20.87 -1.91
N LEU A 80 23.59 21.91 -1.84
CA LEU A 80 22.26 21.94 -2.43
C LEU A 80 22.26 21.70 -3.95
N LYS A 81 23.40 21.91 -4.61
CA LYS A 81 23.56 21.76 -6.05
C LYS A 81 23.74 20.28 -6.43
N SER A 82 24.50 19.54 -5.65
CA SER A 82 24.69 18.09 -5.83
C SER A 82 23.45 17.28 -5.44
N LEU A 83 22.60 17.75 -4.52
CA LEU A 83 21.28 17.16 -4.25
C LEU A 83 20.37 17.19 -5.49
N LYS A 84 20.42 18.28 -6.26
CA LYS A 84 19.65 18.41 -7.49
C LYS A 84 20.12 17.46 -8.58
N GLU A 85 21.41 17.18 -8.65
CA GLU A 85 22.00 16.23 -9.59
C GLU A 85 21.71 14.77 -9.23
N ILE A 86 21.58 14.45 -7.94
CA ILE A 86 21.20 13.11 -7.46
C ILE A 86 19.72 12.82 -7.71
N LEU A 87 18.86 13.83 -7.58
CA LEU A 87 17.43 13.70 -7.89
C LEU A 87 17.16 13.59 -9.40
N ILE A 88 18.07 14.12 -10.23
CA ILE A 88 18.09 13.85 -11.67
C ILE A 88 18.85 12.53 -11.83
N LEU A 89 18.14 11.42 -11.70
CA LEU A 89 18.65 10.08 -11.98
C LEU A 89 19.46 10.08 -13.26
N ASP A 90 20.77 10.01 -13.13
CA ASP A 90 21.66 9.89 -14.29
C ASP A 90 21.44 8.50 -14.94
N LYS A 91 20.54 8.49 -15.93
CA LYS A 91 20.11 7.29 -16.65
C LYS A 91 21.25 6.57 -17.39
N ASN A 92 22.42 7.20 -17.53
CA ASN A 92 23.41 6.76 -18.49
C ASN A 92 24.54 5.88 -17.93
N ASN A 93 24.76 5.87 -16.60
CA ASN A 93 25.94 5.21 -16.03
C ASN A 93 25.69 4.19 -14.92
N ALA A 94 24.43 3.84 -14.64
CA ALA A 94 24.16 2.89 -13.58
C ALA A 94 24.23 1.44 -14.09
N PHE A 95 25.14 0.67 -13.57
CA PHE A 95 25.18 -0.79 -13.67
C PHE A 95 23.86 -1.35 -13.11
N LYS A 96 22.90 -1.66 -13.98
CA LYS A 96 21.61 -2.25 -13.60
C LYS A 96 21.79 -3.75 -13.38
N GLU A 97 22.27 -4.13 -12.22
CA GLU A 97 22.19 -5.53 -11.79
C GLU A 97 20.75 -5.84 -11.33
N ASN A 98 20.11 -6.80 -11.98
CA ASN A 98 18.73 -7.17 -11.65
C ASN A 98 18.67 -8.07 -10.42
N VAL A 99 17.65 -7.86 -9.60
CA VAL A 99 17.27 -8.83 -8.55
C VAL A 99 16.84 -10.13 -9.24
N SER A 100 17.20 -11.26 -8.65
CA SER A 100 16.84 -12.56 -9.20
C SER A 100 15.32 -12.70 -9.31
N ILE A 101 14.84 -13.04 -10.51
CA ILE A 101 13.42 -13.35 -10.74
C ILE A 101 12.97 -14.52 -9.86
N ILE A 102 13.87 -15.46 -9.55
CA ILE A 102 13.60 -16.58 -8.63
C ILE A 102 13.17 -16.05 -7.26
N PHE A 103 13.79 -14.97 -6.81
CA PHE A 103 13.46 -14.35 -5.53
C PHE A 103 12.05 -13.75 -5.52
N LEU A 104 11.66 -13.11 -6.62
CA LEU A 104 10.28 -12.62 -6.80
C LEU A 104 9.28 -13.79 -6.74
N PHE A 105 9.53 -14.88 -7.47
CA PHE A 105 8.66 -16.06 -7.45
C PHE A 105 8.56 -16.67 -6.06
N TYR A 106 9.66 -16.73 -5.31
CA TYR A 106 9.64 -17.23 -3.93
C TYR A 106 8.75 -16.37 -3.02
N PHE A 107 8.85 -15.06 -3.11
CA PHE A 107 7.98 -14.15 -2.36
C PHE A 107 6.51 -14.30 -2.77
N LEU A 108 6.22 -14.35 -4.06
CA LEU A 108 4.87 -14.57 -4.56
C LEU A 108 4.30 -15.92 -4.07
N PHE A 109 5.11 -16.96 -4.04
CA PHE A 109 4.72 -18.25 -3.54
C PHE A 109 4.36 -18.24 -2.05
N ILE A 110 5.19 -17.61 -1.21
CA ILE A 110 4.89 -17.41 0.22
C ILE A 110 3.59 -16.64 0.40
N LEU A 111 3.40 -15.60 -0.36
CA LEU A 111 2.21 -14.76 -0.30
C LEU A 111 0.95 -15.55 -0.70
N ILE A 112 1.02 -16.36 -1.74
CA ILE A 112 -0.07 -17.25 -2.16
C ILE A 112 -0.39 -18.26 -1.07
N ILE A 113 0.62 -18.92 -0.48
CA ILE A 113 0.41 -19.88 0.62
C ILE A 113 -0.27 -19.19 1.80
N PHE A 114 0.18 -17.99 2.17
CA PHE A 114 -0.43 -17.22 3.25
C PHE A 114 -1.91 -16.98 3.00
N PHE A 115 -2.29 -16.56 1.79
CA PHE A 115 -3.70 -16.33 1.46
C PHE A 115 -4.52 -17.61 1.41
N ILE A 116 -3.93 -18.71 0.95
CA ILE A 116 -4.60 -20.02 0.94
C ILE A 116 -4.81 -20.56 2.36
N SER A 117 -3.87 -20.33 3.26
CA SER A 117 -3.94 -20.82 4.64
C SER A 117 -4.91 -20.02 5.52
N GLN A 118 -5.42 -18.88 5.05
CA GLN A 118 -6.40 -18.11 5.79
C GLN A 118 -7.74 -18.85 5.86
N ASP A 119 -8.26 -18.98 7.09
CA ASP A 119 -9.57 -19.57 7.31
C ASP A 119 -10.67 -18.70 6.67
N PHE A 120 -11.41 -19.31 5.74
CA PHE A 120 -12.56 -18.65 5.08
C PHE A 120 -13.83 -18.76 5.91
N ASN A 121 -13.83 -19.61 6.94
CA ASN A 121 -14.97 -19.89 7.80
C ASN A 121 -15.02 -18.94 8.99
N THR A 122 -15.07 -17.65 8.74
CA THR A 122 -15.42 -16.73 9.81
C THR A 122 -16.92 -16.87 10.10
N HIS A 123 -17.24 -17.38 11.26
CA HIS A 123 -18.65 -17.50 11.72
C HIS A 123 -19.27 -16.14 12.02
N VAL A 124 -18.45 -15.11 12.16
CA VAL A 124 -18.89 -13.76 12.46
C VAL A 124 -19.24 -13.04 11.15
N ILE A 125 -20.47 -12.57 11.05
CA ILE A 125 -20.95 -11.73 9.95
C ILE A 125 -20.77 -10.28 10.37
N ASP A 126 -20.08 -9.49 9.56
CA ASP A 126 -20.04 -8.05 9.71
C ASP A 126 -21.33 -7.46 9.14
N LEU A 127 -22.31 -7.27 10.02
CA LEU A 127 -23.63 -6.78 9.63
C LEU A 127 -23.59 -5.40 8.99
N PHE A 128 -22.59 -4.60 9.31
CA PHE A 128 -22.48 -3.26 8.78
C PHE A 128 -21.83 -3.27 7.37
N HIS A 129 -20.58 -3.65 7.27
CA HIS A 129 -19.83 -3.56 5.98
C HIS A 129 -20.29 -4.61 4.97
N GLU A 130 -20.46 -5.86 5.38
CA GLU A 130 -20.95 -6.91 4.51
C GLU A 130 -22.43 -6.70 4.16
N GLY A 131 -23.24 -6.29 5.14
CA GLY A 131 -24.65 -5.97 4.94
C GLY A 131 -24.85 -4.82 3.96
N GLN A 132 -24.04 -3.79 4.02
CA GLN A 132 -24.07 -2.67 3.07
C GLN A 132 -23.80 -3.13 1.63
N ALA A 133 -22.71 -3.86 1.40
CA ALA A 133 -22.35 -4.35 0.07
C ALA A 133 -23.37 -5.34 -0.51
N LEU A 134 -23.86 -6.27 0.33
CA LEU A 134 -24.81 -7.30 -0.10
C LEU A 134 -26.20 -6.72 -0.38
N SER A 135 -26.67 -5.77 0.45
CA SER A 135 -27.98 -5.11 0.25
C SER A 135 -27.97 -4.22 -0.99
N GLY A 136 -26.90 -3.45 -1.20
CA GLY A 136 -26.72 -2.63 -2.38
C GLY A 136 -26.72 -3.46 -3.66
N ALA A 137 -25.98 -4.57 -3.65
CA ALA A 137 -25.95 -5.51 -4.76
C ALA A 137 -27.32 -6.19 -5.02
N LEU A 138 -28.02 -6.57 -3.97
CA LEU A 138 -29.35 -7.19 -4.09
C LEU A 138 -30.36 -6.21 -4.68
N ASN A 139 -30.44 -5.00 -4.17
CA ASN A 139 -31.32 -3.97 -4.67
C ASN A 139 -31.04 -3.66 -6.15
N PHE A 140 -29.77 -3.53 -6.51
CA PHE A 140 -29.40 -3.34 -7.92
C PHE A 140 -29.87 -4.50 -8.81
N LYS A 141 -29.74 -5.76 -8.36
CA LYS A 141 -30.23 -6.92 -9.13
C LYS A 141 -31.75 -7.01 -9.24
N LEU A 142 -32.47 -6.48 -8.27
CA LEU A 142 -33.92 -6.50 -8.27
C LEU A 142 -34.51 -5.43 -9.19
N GLU A 143 -33.96 -4.22 -9.12
CA GLU A 143 -34.56 -3.05 -9.77
C GLU A 143 -33.80 -2.60 -11.03
N ASN A 144 -32.55 -3.05 -11.18
CA ASN A 144 -31.66 -2.70 -12.30
C ASN A 144 -31.38 -1.19 -12.44
N GLU A 145 -31.51 -0.43 -11.34
CA GLU A 145 -31.30 1.01 -11.29
C GLU A 145 -30.24 1.38 -10.26
N LEU A 146 -29.02 1.69 -10.74
CA LEU A 146 -27.84 1.91 -9.90
C LEU A 146 -27.99 3.01 -8.84
N TRP A 147 -28.60 4.14 -9.22
CA TRP A 147 -28.61 5.34 -8.37
C TRP A 147 -29.94 5.57 -7.65
N LYS A 148 -30.96 4.80 -7.98
CA LYS A 148 -32.27 4.92 -7.35
C LYS A 148 -32.54 3.83 -6.33
N SER A 149 -32.07 2.62 -6.61
CA SER A 149 -32.36 1.45 -5.78
C SER A 149 -31.33 1.23 -4.66
N SER A 150 -30.14 1.83 -4.78
CA SER A 150 -29.04 1.57 -3.86
C SER A 150 -28.40 2.87 -3.39
N PHE A 151 -28.11 2.92 -2.09
CA PHE A 151 -27.38 4.03 -1.50
C PHE A 151 -25.89 3.75 -1.54
N VAL A 152 -25.14 4.65 -2.18
CA VAL A 152 -23.68 4.56 -2.29
C VAL A 152 -23.07 5.43 -1.20
N VAL A 153 -22.38 4.81 -0.28
CA VAL A 153 -21.73 5.49 0.87
C VAL A 153 -20.25 5.66 0.62
N THR A 154 -19.55 4.58 0.26
CA THR A 154 -18.09 4.58 0.11
C THR A 154 -17.68 4.66 -1.35
N SER A 155 -18.30 3.88 -2.22
CA SER A 155 -18.08 3.95 -3.67
C SER A 155 -19.02 3.00 -4.42
N LEU A 156 -19.14 3.21 -5.71
CA LEU A 156 -19.93 2.35 -6.56
C LEU A 156 -19.46 0.88 -6.53
N PHE A 157 -18.15 0.67 -6.58
CA PHE A 157 -17.61 -0.69 -6.59
C PHE A 157 -17.77 -1.36 -5.24
N VAL A 158 -17.40 -0.71 -4.13
CA VAL A 158 -17.44 -1.29 -2.79
C VAL A 158 -18.87 -1.59 -2.35
N ASP A 159 -19.81 -0.70 -2.62
CA ASP A 159 -21.16 -0.81 -2.09
C ASP A 159 -22.10 -1.65 -2.95
N ILE A 160 -21.81 -1.80 -4.26
CA ILE A 160 -22.76 -2.45 -5.17
C ILE A 160 -22.08 -3.49 -6.08
N LEU A 161 -21.03 -3.08 -6.80
CA LEU A 161 -20.52 -3.90 -7.91
C LEU A 161 -19.73 -5.12 -7.47
N ASN A 162 -18.97 -5.05 -6.38
CA ASN A 162 -18.13 -6.15 -5.92
C ASN A 162 -18.96 -7.40 -5.59
N ALA A 163 -20.06 -7.27 -4.85
CA ALA A 163 -20.94 -8.39 -4.55
C ALA A 163 -21.70 -8.89 -5.77
N ASN A 164 -22.13 -7.98 -6.66
CA ASN A 164 -22.77 -8.38 -7.92
C ASN A 164 -21.82 -9.20 -8.79
N ILE A 165 -20.61 -8.73 -9.01
CA ILE A 165 -19.59 -9.42 -9.81
C ILE A 165 -19.26 -10.78 -9.17
N ALA A 166 -19.13 -10.83 -7.84
CA ALA A 166 -18.89 -12.06 -7.13
C ALA A 166 -20.00 -13.10 -7.36
N TRP A 167 -21.25 -12.66 -7.25
CA TRP A 167 -22.40 -13.55 -7.45
C TRP A 167 -22.53 -14.05 -8.87
N ASP A 168 -22.21 -13.20 -9.85
CA ASP A 168 -22.23 -13.61 -11.26
C ASP A 168 -21.04 -14.53 -11.58
N LEU A 169 -19.85 -14.23 -11.05
CA LEU A 169 -18.65 -15.04 -11.29
C LEU A 169 -18.77 -16.45 -10.70
N PHE A 170 -19.32 -16.56 -9.49
CA PHE A 170 -19.45 -17.86 -8.80
C PHE A 170 -20.83 -18.49 -8.99
N ASN A 171 -21.70 -17.86 -9.76
CA ASN A 171 -23.08 -18.29 -9.97
C ASN A 171 -23.83 -18.62 -8.66
N SER A 172 -23.58 -17.81 -7.62
CA SER A 172 -24.10 -18.02 -6.26
C SER A 172 -24.33 -16.69 -5.56
N LYS A 173 -25.59 -16.39 -5.21
CA LYS A 173 -25.96 -15.22 -4.41
C LYS A 173 -25.73 -15.50 -2.92
N SER A 174 -24.47 -15.64 -2.52
CA SER A 174 -24.10 -15.98 -1.16
C SER A 174 -23.03 -15.05 -0.58
N LEU A 175 -23.00 -14.97 0.74
CA LEU A 175 -21.95 -14.29 1.49
C LEU A 175 -20.55 -14.91 1.20
N SER A 176 -20.51 -16.26 1.05
CA SER A 176 -19.27 -16.95 0.75
C SER A 176 -18.69 -16.54 -0.61
N ALA A 177 -19.52 -16.40 -1.65
CA ALA A 177 -19.08 -15.93 -2.97
C ALA A 177 -18.48 -14.52 -2.87
N TYR A 178 -19.14 -13.62 -2.15
CA TYR A 178 -18.64 -12.27 -1.91
C TYR A 178 -17.29 -12.29 -1.18
N ARG A 179 -17.18 -13.00 -0.07
CA ARG A 179 -15.94 -13.12 0.71
C ARG A 179 -14.79 -13.72 -0.11
N TYR A 180 -15.08 -14.73 -0.91
CA TYR A 180 -14.09 -15.33 -1.80
C TYR A 180 -13.57 -14.34 -2.83
N PHE A 181 -14.46 -13.57 -3.43
CA PHE A 181 -14.10 -12.55 -4.39
C PHE A 181 -13.23 -11.45 -3.77
N ILE A 182 -13.60 -10.94 -2.59
CA ILE A 182 -12.80 -9.96 -1.86
C ILE A 182 -11.39 -10.49 -1.56
N LYS A 183 -11.24 -11.75 -1.19
CA LYS A 183 -9.92 -12.36 -0.97
C LYS A 183 -9.09 -12.45 -2.24
N ILE A 184 -9.70 -12.76 -3.37
CA ILE A 184 -9.01 -12.71 -4.68
C ILE A 184 -8.54 -11.29 -4.98
N LEU A 185 -9.39 -10.30 -4.79
CA LEU A 185 -9.01 -8.90 -4.99
C LEU A 185 -7.90 -8.45 -4.05
N ASN A 186 -7.93 -8.85 -2.78
CA ASN A 186 -6.86 -8.57 -1.83
C ASN A 186 -5.53 -9.23 -2.27
N LEU A 187 -5.58 -10.44 -2.79
CA LEU A 187 -4.39 -11.09 -3.38
C LEU A 187 -3.86 -10.31 -4.57
N ILE A 188 -4.72 -9.89 -5.50
CA ILE A 188 -4.32 -9.09 -6.66
C ILE A 188 -3.71 -7.76 -6.22
N SER A 189 -4.29 -7.11 -5.22
CA SER A 189 -3.76 -5.88 -4.62
C SER A 189 -2.35 -6.09 -4.06
N ALA A 190 -2.17 -7.14 -3.28
CA ALA A 190 -0.87 -7.52 -2.71
C ALA A 190 0.17 -7.83 -3.80
N LEU A 191 -0.21 -8.59 -4.83
CA LEU A 191 0.67 -8.86 -5.97
C LEU A 191 1.06 -7.59 -6.72
N SER A 192 0.13 -6.65 -6.88
CA SER A 192 0.38 -5.38 -7.55
C SER A 192 1.44 -4.54 -6.82
N ILE A 193 1.36 -4.42 -5.49
CA ILE A 193 2.38 -3.68 -4.74
C ILE A 193 3.75 -4.39 -4.77
N PHE A 194 3.80 -5.72 -4.76
CA PHE A 194 5.05 -6.45 -4.91
C PHE A 194 5.68 -6.26 -6.30
N ILE A 195 4.86 -6.24 -7.36
CA ILE A 195 5.33 -5.94 -8.71
C ILE A 195 5.91 -4.52 -8.77
N PHE A 196 5.22 -3.56 -8.16
CA PHE A 196 5.73 -2.18 -8.08
C PHE A 196 7.08 -2.12 -7.36
N ILE A 197 7.20 -2.71 -6.18
CA ILE A 197 8.45 -2.76 -5.42
C ILE A 197 9.57 -3.42 -6.24
N PHE A 198 9.28 -4.54 -6.89
CA PHE A 198 10.26 -5.23 -7.73
C PHE A 198 10.77 -4.33 -8.86
N LYS A 199 9.86 -3.67 -9.58
CA LYS A 199 10.22 -2.73 -10.66
C LYS A 199 11.01 -1.54 -10.13
N PHE A 200 10.57 -0.96 -9.02
CA PHE A 200 11.22 0.19 -8.38
C PHE A 200 12.65 -0.15 -7.93
N VAL A 201 12.84 -1.25 -7.22
CA VAL A 201 14.16 -1.69 -6.74
C VAL A 201 15.08 -2.04 -7.92
N ASN A 202 14.56 -2.71 -8.95
CA ASN A 202 15.35 -3.02 -10.15
C ASN A 202 15.76 -1.76 -10.93
N GLY A 203 14.90 -0.74 -10.94
CA GLY A 203 15.21 0.55 -11.58
C GLY A 203 16.25 1.38 -10.84
N ALA A 204 16.47 1.13 -9.55
CA ALA A 204 17.45 1.86 -8.77
C ALA A 204 18.89 1.57 -9.22
N SER A 205 19.78 2.56 -9.10
CA SER A 205 21.19 2.47 -9.44
C SER A 205 22.03 1.81 -8.33
N LEU A 206 21.60 0.65 -7.86
CA LEU A 206 22.24 -0.09 -6.76
C LEU A 206 22.85 -1.39 -7.28
N ASN A 207 23.86 -1.90 -6.56
CA ASN A 207 24.40 -3.23 -6.83
C ASN A 207 23.38 -4.32 -6.49
N LYS A 208 23.55 -5.53 -7.03
CA LYS A 208 22.63 -6.66 -6.88
C LYS A 208 22.35 -7.00 -5.40
N ASN A 209 23.38 -7.01 -4.56
CA ASN A 209 23.23 -7.39 -3.15
C ASN A 209 22.38 -6.36 -2.39
N LEU A 210 22.58 -5.07 -2.62
CA LEU A 210 21.78 -4.01 -2.02
C LEU A 210 20.34 -4.05 -2.55
N LYS A 211 20.13 -4.27 -3.85
CA LYS A 211 18.79 -4.45 -4.39
C LYS A 211 18.06 -5.61 -3.74
N THR A 212 18.73 -6.74 -3.59
CA THR A 212 18.17 -7.92 -2.93
C THR A 212 17.81 -7.62 -1.49
N LEU A 213 18.68 -6.92 -0.76
CA LEU A 213 18.42 -6.51 0.62
C LEU A 213 17.21 -5.56 0.72
N PHE A 214 17.16 -4.53 -0.13
CA PHE A 214 16.01 -3.62 -0.17
C PHE A 214 14.71 -4.34 -0.54
N PHE A 215 14.76 -5.26 -1.49
CA PHE A 215 13.60 -6.04 -1.88
C PHE A 215 13.07 -6.91 -0.72
N ILE A 216 13.99 -7.53 0.05
CA ILE A 216 13.63 -8.32 1.24
C ILE A 216 12.98 -7.42 2.30
N ILE A 217 13.59 -6.29 2.62
CA ILE A 217 13.11 -5.39 3.67
C ILE A 217 11.73 -4.82 3.29
N LEU A 218 11.61 -4.27 2.07
CA LEU A 218 10.36 -3.70 1.60
C LEU A 218 9.28 -4.78 1.43
N GLY A 219 9.66 -5.95 0.92
CA GLY A 219 8.75 -7.08 0.78
C GLY A 219 8.23 -7.56 2.14
N TYR A 220 9.10 -7.68 3.14
CA TYR A 220 8.69 -8.03 4.50
C TYR A 220 7.76 -6.98 5.12
N PHE A 221 8.08 -5.70 4.93
CA PHE A 221 7.25 -4.59 5.41
C PHE A 221 5.85 -4.64 4.80
N VAL A 222 5.77 -4.76 3.48
CA VAL A 222 4.47 -4.89 2.78
C VAL A 222 3.71 -6.14 3.22
N PHE A 223 4.39 -7.27 3.35
CA PHE A 223 3.78 -8.50 3.85
C PHE A 223 3.19 -8.32 5.25
N SER A 224 3.91 -7.65 6.15
CA SER A 224 3.41 -7.32 7.48
C SER A 224 2.18 -6.42 7.45
N LEU A 225 2.14 -5.42 6.57
CA LEU A 225 0.99 -4.53 6.42
C LEU A 225 -0.23 -5.26 5.87
N ILE A 226 -0.04 -6.16 4.91
CA ILE A 226 -1.12 -7.00 4.36
C ILE A 226 -1.67 -7.94 5.43
N ASN A 227 -0.79 -8.56 6.23
CA ASN A 227 -1.19 -9.47 7.31
C ASN A 227 -2.02 -8.76 8.38
N ASN A 228 -1.76 -7.48 8.62
CA ASN A 228 -2.50 -6.65 9.56
C ASN A 228 -3.72 -5.94 8.93
N ASN A 229 -4.13 -6.34 7.73
CA ASN A 229 -5.23 -5.72 6.96
C ASN A 229 -5.04 -4.21 6.71
N ALA A 230 -3.81 -3.73 6.71
CA ALA A 230 -3.50 -2.34 6.42
C ALA A 230 -3.64 -2.01 4.93
N PHE A 231 -3.52 -3.02 4.06
CA PHE A 231 -3.83 -2.92 2.63
C PHE A 231 -5.00 -3.83 2.29
N SER A 232 -5.90 -3.32 1.50
CA SER A 232 -7.11 -4.02 1.07
C SER A 232 -7.29 -3.96 -0.46
N TYR A 233 -8.29 -4.64 -0.95
CA TYR A 233 -8.68 -4.53 -2.36
C TYR A 233 -9.07 -3.10 -2.75
N ARG A 234 -9.41 -2.25 -1.79
CA ARG A 234 -9.74 -0.83 -2.03
C ARG A 234 -8.53 -0.07 -2.57
N ASP A 235 -7.31 -0.46 -2.17
CA ASP A 235 -6.05 0.15 -2.57
C ASP A 235 -5.55 -0.32 -3.95
N LEU A 236 -6.20 -1.32 -4.56
CA LEU A 236 -5.78 -1.90 -5.83
C LEU A 236 -5.58 -0.87 -6.95
N PRO A 237 -6.50 0.08 -7.20
CA PRO A 237 -6.29 1.08 -8.24
C PRO A 237 -5.08 1.98 -7.97
N LEU A 238 -4.79 2.30 -6.72
CA LEU A 238 -3.62 3.08 -6.32
C LEU A 238 -2.32 2.34 -6.66
N PHE A 239 -2.26 1.03 -6.40
CA PHE A 239 -1.07 0.24 -6.73
C PHE A 239 -0.88 0.08 -8.24
N ILE A 240 -1.97 -0.10 -8.99
CA ILE A 240 -1.93 -0.09 -10.45
C ILE A 240 -1.45 1.27 -10.96
N PHE A 241 -1.96 2.36 -10.39
CA PHE A 241 -1.53 3.71 -10.74
C PHE A 241 -0.01 3.89 -10.52
N PHE A 242 0.54 3.45 -9.40
CA PHE A 242 1.98 3.52 -9.15
C PHE A 242 2.79 2.73 -10.18
N ILE A 243 2.33 1.54 -10.58
CA ILE A 243 3.00 0.75 -11.62
C ILE A 243 3.00 1.50 -12.95
N VAL A 244 1.85 2.04 -13.34
CA VAL A 244 1.69 2.77 -14.61
C VAL A 244 2.53 4.05 -14.62
N VAL A 245 2.48 4.83 -13.55
CA VAL A 245 3.31 6.03 -13.39
C VAL A 245 4.78 5.67 -13.52
N TYR A 246 5.24 4.64 -12.82
CA TYR A 246 6.62 4.19 -12.88
C TYR A 246 7.03 3.80 -14.30
N GLU A 247 6.19 3.06 -15.03
CA GLU A 247 6.48 2.67 -16.42
C GLU A 247 6.54 3.88 -17.34
N ILE A 248 5.60 4.81 -17.25
CA ILE A 248 5.58 6.01 -18.08
C ILE A 248 6.82 6.88 -17.82
N PHE A 249 7.19 7.08 -16.56
CA PHE A 249 8.40 7.86 -16.23
C PHE A 249 9.71 7.20 -16.68
N ASN A 250 9.71 5.88 -16.88
CA ASN A 250 10.88 5.17 -17.43
C ASN A 250 10.92 5.15 -18.95
N GLN A 251 9.88 5.60 -19.64
CA GLN A 251 9.87 5.70 -21.10
C GLN A 251 10.69 6.92 -21.57
N LYS A 252 11.27 6.80 -22.77
CA LYS A 252 12.01 7.91 -23.38
C LYS A 252 11.10 9.01 -23.93
N LYS A 253 9.86 8.68 -24.24
CA LYS A 253 8.85 9.61 -24.80
C LYS A 253 7.50 9.26 -24.22
N ILE A 254 6.80 10.27 -23.73
CA ILE A 254 5.41 10.18 -23.28
C ILE A 254 4.53 10.42 -24.50
N ASN A 255 3.56 9.55 -24.74
CA ASN A 255 2.61 9.66 -25.84
C ASN A 255 1.22 10.05 -25.31
N PHE A 256 0.28 10.31 -26.23
CA PHE A 256 -1.08 10.69 -25.88
C PHE A 256 -1.81 9.62 -25.04
N LEU A 257 -1.58 8.34 -25.35
CA LEU A 257 -2.19 7.23 -24.62
C LEU A 257 -1.72 7.19 -23.15
N ASP A 258 -0.45 7.49 -22.89
CA ASP A 258 0.09 7.55 -21.53
C ASP A 258 -0.61 8.66 -20.72
N CYS A 259 -0.80 9.84 -21.33
CA CYS A 259 -1.53 10.94 -20.71
C CYS A 259 -3.01 10.59 -20.44
N PHE A 260 -3.64 9.92 -21.41
CA PHE A 260 -5.03 9.46 -21.26
C PHE A 260 -5.19 8.45 -20.13
N ILE A 261 -4.30 7.46 -20.03
CA ILE A 261 -4.29 6.47 -18.95
C ILE A 261 -4.08 7.15 -17.60
N LEU A 262 -3.12 8.07 -17.49
CA LEU A 262 -2.88 8.83 -16.26
C LEU A 262 -4.09 9.68 -15.84
N GLY A 263 -4.85 10.19 -16.80
CA GLY A 263 -6.07 10.95 -16.52
C GLY A 263 -7.25 10.08 -16.09
N ILE A 264 -7.40 8.90 -16.68
CA ILE A 264 -8.55 8.01 -16.42
C ILE A 264 -8.40 7.20 -15.14
N LEU A 265 -7.18 6.79 -14.76
CA LEU A 265 -6.96 5.96 -13.58
C LEU A 265 -7.44 6.60 -12.27
N PRO A 266 -7.20 7.90 -11.98
CA PRO A 266 -7.76 8.53 -10.80
C PRO A 266 -9.29 8.54 -10.77
N ILE A 267 -9.94 8.72 -11.93
CA ILE A 267 -11.40 8.68 -12.04
C ILE A 267 -11.92 7.28 -11.71
N LEU A 268 -11.28 6.25 -12.26
CA LEU A 268 -11.63 4.86 -11.94
C LEU A 268 -11.37 4.54 -10.46
N SER A 269 -10.32 5.12 -9.87
CA SER A 269 -10.05 4.97 -8.43
C SER A 269 -11.19 5.53 -7.57
N LEU A 270 -11.73 6.68 -7.91
CA LEU A 270 -12.88 7.28 -7.21
C LEU A 270 -14.15 6.42 -7.31
N LEU A 271 -14.38 5.79 -8.48
CA LEU A 271 -15.50 4.86 -8.64
C LEU A 271 -15.27 3.54 -7.90
N TRP A 272 -14.01 3.19 -7.68
CA TRP A 272 -13.62 1.97 -6.98
C TRP A 272 -13.71 2.12 -5.46
N SER A 273 -13.08 3.14 -4.89
CA SER A 273 -13.11 3.45 -3.47
C SER A 273 -12.87 4.95 -3.25
N LEU A 274 -13.61 5.55 -2.33
CA LEU A 274 -13.45 6.95 -1.91
C LEU A 274 -12.56 7.10 -0.69
N ASP A 275 -12.05 5.99 -0.15
CA ASP A 275 -11.20 5.96 1.05
C ASP A 275 -9.79 6.46 0.75
#